data_96d9e05e5b83a22014d67e98f960b46d
#
_entry.id   96d9e05e5b83a22014d67e98f960b46d
#
_cell.length_a   1.000
_cell.length_b   1.000
_cell.length_c   1.000
_cell.angle_alpha   90.00
_cell.angle_beta   90.00
_cell.angle_gamma   90.00
#
_symmetry.space_group_name_H-M   'P 1'
#
loop_
_entity.id
_entity.type
_entity.pdbx_description
1 polymer ?
#
loop_
_entity_poly.entity_id
_entity_poly.type
_entity_poly.pdbx_seq_one_letter_code
_entity_poly.pdbx_strand_id
1 'polypeptide(L)'
;MDKPLALGKIQGNIIGGFNKDYETFLFLNVLDAGKARGYLDEIKNEIATSEEVLAFNRLFKQLRKRHGGELGILKATWTNIAFSAAGLDALKIKDLSKFPKEFTDGMAARKKMIGDLGESDPSNWIGPLGSKQVHAVLIVAADSQSDLYQQVTRYEEALTACGGFSIVFRQEGAVRMDDPGHEHFGFKDGVSQPGIRGVDKPTGEDPDQGNPGQDLLHAGEFVLGYATQTHDEKPGHDGPNPDPGPISENGPAWTENGSYMVFRRLAQDVEGFHNHVKNKAAELGMTPELLGAKLVGRFASGCPLEKMKPESNG
;
A
#
# COMPACT_ATOMS: atom_id res chain seq x y z
N MET A 1 23.09 -16.57 1.77
CA MET A 1 22.07 -16.42 0.71
C MET A 1 20.75 -16.16 1.40
N ASP A 2 20.07 -15.14 0.99
CA ASP A 2 18.74 -14.80 1.55
C ASP A 2 17.77 -15.95 1.28
N LYS A 3 16.87 -16.19 2.22
CA LYS A 3 15.77 -17.15 2.07
C LYS A 3 14.91 -16.72 0.87
N PRO A 4 14.62 -17.61 -0.10
CA PRO A 4 13.74 -17.28 -1.21
C PRO A 4 12.33 -16.87 -0.72
N LEU A 5 11.76 -15.85 -1.35
CA LEU A 5 10.39 -15.40 -1.07
C LEU A 5 9.36 -16.48 -1.46
N ALA A 6 8.49 -16.82 -0.53
CA ALA A 6 7.38 -17.76 -0.77
C ALA A 6 6.19 -17.01 -1.41
N LEU A 7 6.35 -16.50 -2.64
CA LEU A 7 5.40 -15.60 -3.32
C LEU A 7 3.97 -16.13 -3.36
N GLY A 8 3.78 -17.45 -3.45
CA GLY A 8 2.46 -18.09 -3.39
C GLY A 8 1.84 -18.14 -1.99
N LYS A 9 2.55 -17.65 -0.95
CA LYS A 9 2.06 -17.53 0.44
C LYS A 9 1.96 -16.07 0.92
N ILE A 10 2.36 -15.11 0.08
CA ILE A 10 2.35 -13.69 0.36
C ILE A 10 1.15 -13.09 -0.39
N GLN A 11 0.32 -12.29 0.28
CA GLN A 11 -0.82 -11.64 -0.38
C GLN A 11 -0.37 -10.68 -1.47
N GLY A 12 -1.14 -10.60 -2.56
CA GLY A 12 -0.75 -9.98 -3.83
C GLY A 12 -0.47 -8.49 -3.76
N ASN A 13 -1.15 -7.79 -2.85
CA ASN A 13 -0.97 -6.35 -2.69
C ASN A 13 0.34 -5.96 -1.97
N ILE A 14 1.01 -6.90 -1.28
CA ILE A 14 2.19 -6.61 -0.46
C ILE A 14 3.43 -6.31 -1.32
N ILE A 15 3.69 -7.15 -2.33
CA ILE A 15 4.91 -7.06 -3.15
C ILE A 15 4.66 -6.22 -4.42
N GLY A 16 3.64 -6.58 -5.21
CA GLY A 16 3.43 -6.02 -6.55
C GLY A 16 2.46 -4.85 -6.60
N GLY A 17 1.70 -4.62 -5.55
CA GLY A 17 0.51 -3.77 -5.61
C GLY A 17 -0.52 -4.28 -6.62
N PHE A 18 -1.78 -3.95 -6.47
CA PHE A 18 -2.80 -4.44 -7.40
C PHE A 18 -2.79 -3.73 -8.75
N ASN A 19 -2.37 -2.46 -8.80
CA ASN A 19 -2.30 -1.66 -10.02
C ASN A 19 -3.62 -1.72 -10.82
N LYS A 20 -4.74 -1.48 -10.14
CA LYS A 20 -6.09 -1.50 -10.68
C LYS A 20 -6.72 -0.11 -10.64
N ASP A 21 -7.60 0.16 -11.59
CA ASP A 21 -8.24 1.47 -11.71
C ASP A 21 -9.34 1.71 -10.68
N TYR A 22 -9.92 0.63 -10.13
CA TYR A 22 -11.03 0.69 -9.18
C TYR A 22 -10.77 -0.22 -8.00
N GLU A 23 -11.10 0.27 -6.80
CA GLU A 23 -10.91 -0.47 -5.55
C GLU A 23 -12.04 -0.20 -4.56
N THR A 24 -12.40 -1.21 -3.79
CA THR A 24 -13.34 -1.10 -2.67
C THR A 24 -12.74 -1.76 -1.43
N PHE A 25 -12.80 -1.02 -0.32
CA PHE A 25 -12.46 -1.50 1.02
C PHE A 25 -13.75 -1.75 1.80
N LEU A 26 -14.01 -3.00 2.18
CA LEU A 26 -15.10 -3.38 3.07
C LEU A 26 -14.55 -3.58 4.47
N PHE A 27 -14.88 -2.67 5.38
CA PHE A 27 -14.48 -2.75 6.78
C PHE A 27 -15.48 -3.57 7.56
N LEU A 28 -14.99 -4.61 8.23
CA LEU A 28 -15.79 -5.68 8.81
C LEU A 28 -15.69 -5.69 10.33
N ASN A 29 -16.81 -5.96 10.99
CA ASN A 29 -16.86 -6.30 12.42
C ASN A 29 -17.22 -7.78 12.57
N VAL A 30 -16.53 -8.50 13.45
CA VAL A 30 -16.83 -9.91 13.78
C VAL A 30 -18.03 -9.95 14.72
N LEU A 31 -19.09 -10.63 14.31
CA LEU A 31 -20.30 -10.88 15.10
C LEU A 31 -20.24 -12.24 15.80
N ASP A 32 -19.75 -13.27 15.11
CA ASP A 32 -19.60 -14.64 15.58
C ASP A 32 -18.26 -15.21 15.11
N ALA A 33 -17.39 -15.54 16.03
CA ALA A 33 -16.03 -16.00 15.74
C ALA A 33 -16.00 -17.36 15.00
N GLY A 34 -16.94 -18.25 15.26
CA GLY A 34 -17.01 -19.56 14.62
C GLY A 34 -17.42 -19.44 13.17
N LYS A 35 -18.50 -18.73 12.92
CA LYS A 35 -19.01 -18.44 11.56
C LYS A 35 -18.00 -17.61 10.75
N ALA A 36 -17.39 -16.60 11.39
CA ALA A 36 -16.37 -15.77 10.73
C ALA A 36 -15.18 -16.60 10.27
N ARG A 37 -14.64 -17.50 11.11
CA ARG A 37 -13.57 -18.42 10.71
C ARG A 37 -13.97 -19.38 9.62
N GLY A 38 -15.22 -19.90 9.65
CA GLY A 38 -15.77 -20.72 8.57
C GLY A 38 -15.75 -19.98 7.23
N TYR A 39 -16.25 -18.75 7.21
CA TYR A 39 -16.24 -17.91 6.01
C TYR A 39 -14.81 -17.59 5.51
N LEU A 40 -13.88 -17.30 6.41
CA LEU A 40 -12.48 -17.06 6.04
C LEU A 40 -11.84 -18.31 5.41
N ASP A 41 -12.19 -19.51 5.89
CA ASP A 41 -11.73 -20.76 5.29
C ASP A 41 -12.31 -20.98 3.89
N GLU A 42 -13.54 -20.57 3.63
CA GLU A 42 -14.17 -20.63 2.31
C GLU A 42 -13.47 -19.71 1.29
N ILE A 43 -13.19 -18.45 1.70
CA ILE A 43 -12.61 -17.46 0.77
C ILE A 43 -11.08 -17.49 0.67
N LYS A 44 -10.38 -18.28 1.48
CA LYS A 44 -8.89 -18.29 1.51
C LYS A 44 -8.24 -18.51 0.15
N ASN A 45 -8.87 -19.31 -0.73
CA ASN A 45 -8.36 -19.59 -2.08
C ASN A 45 -8.71 -18.49 -3.09
N GLU A 46 -9.48 -17.49 -2.70
CA GLU A 46 -9.78 -16.31 -3.50
C GLU A 46 -8.83 -15.13 -3.19
N ILE A 47 -8.06 -15.26 -2.12
CA ILE A 47 -7.06 -14.25 -1.74
C ILE A 47 -5.91 -14.32 -2.72
N ALA A 48 -5.75 -13.25 -3.50
CA ALA A 48 -4.69 -13.15 -4.50
C ALA A 48 -3.31 -13.24 -3.86
N THR A 49 -2.42 -13.99 -4.48
CA THR A 49 -1.03 -14.13 -4.08
C THR A 49 -0.11 -13.20 -4.85
N SER A 50 1.07 -12.89 -4.30
CA SER A 50 2.10 -12.12 -5.00
C SER A 50 2.60 -12.83 -6.24
N GLU A 51 2.60 -14.18 -6.25
CA GLU A 51 2.96 -14.97 -7.43
C GLU A 51 2.01 -14.72 -8.60
N GLU A 52 0.70 -14.75 -8.34
CA GLU A 52 -0.35 -14.51 -9.34
C GLU A 52 -0.30 -13.07 -9.87
N VAL A 53 -0.24 -12.07 -8.97
CA VAL A 53 -0.19 -10.66 -9.36
C VAL A 53 1.05 -10.35 -10.19
N LEU A 54 2.23 -10.82 -9.78
CA LEU A 54 3.46 -10.63 -10.54
C LEU A 54 3.45 -11.35 -11.88
N ALA A 55 2.86 -12.55 -11.95
CA ALA A 55 2.71 -13.28 -13.22
C ALA A 55 1.78 -12.52 -14.17
N PHE A 56 0.63 -12.03 -13.68
CA PHE A 56 -0.30 -11.20 -14.45
C PHE A 56 0.38 -9.92 -14.97
N ASN A 57 1.08 -9.19 -14.10
CA ASN A 57 1.76 -7.95 -14.45
C ASN A 57 2.85 -8.18 -15.52
N ARG A 58 3.58 -9.30 -15.45
CA ARG A 58 4.55 -9.68 -16.50
C ARG A 58 3.87 -9.95 -17.83
N LEU A 59 2.76 -10.71 -17.82
CA LEU A 59 1.99 -11.02 -19.03
C LEU A 59 1.43 -9.74 -19.65
N PHE A 60 0.83 -8.87 -18.83
CA PHE A 60 0.28 -7.58 -19.28
C PHE A 60 1.34 -6.71 -19.96
N LYS A 61 2.52 -6.54 -19.32
CA LYS A 61 3.63 -5.79 -19.90
C LYS A 61 4.13 -6.38 -21.23
N GLN A 62 4.19 -7.71 -21.35
CA GLN A 62 4.60 -8.37 -22.59
C GLN A 62 3.59 -8.16 -23.73
N LEU A 63 2.30 -8.30 -23.43
CA LEU A 63 1.24 -8.10 -24.41
C LEU A 63 1.17 -6.66 -24.87
N ARG A 64 1.22 -5.69 -23.93
CA ARG A 64 1.27 -4.26 -24.24
C ARG A 64 2.44 -3.90 -25.17
N LYS A 65 3.64 -4.48 -24.92
CA LYS A 65 4.81 -4.28 -25.78
C LYS A 65 4.62 -4.85 -27.18
N ARG A 66 3.96 -6.02 -27.33
CA ARG A 66 3.73 -6.67 -28.63
C ARG A 66 2.68 -5.96 -29.48
N HIS A 67 1.65 -5.43 -28.85
CA HIS A 67 0.49 -4.84 -29.52
C HIS A 67 0.51 -3.31 -29.60
N GLY A 68 1.51 -2.65 -29.02
CA GLY A 68 1.68 -1.21 -29.06
C GLY A 68 0.66 -0.41 -28.24
N GLY A 69 -0.07 -1.07 -27.29
CA GLY A 69 -1.07 -0.44 -26.45
C GLY A 69 -1.73 -1.42 -25.49
N GLU A 70 -2.70 -0.93 -24.73
CA GLU A 70 -3.46 -1.74 -23.78
C GLU A 70 -4.48 -2.62 -24.51
N LEU A 71 -4.53 -3.88 -24.09
CA LEU A 71 -5.53 -4.83 -24.55
C LEU A 71 -6.65 -4.89 -23.51
N GLY A 72 -7.78 -4.27 -23.79
CA GLY A 72 -8.95 -4.25 -22.91
C GLY A 72 -9.55 -5.61 -22.58
N ILE A 73 -9.03 -6.69 -23.17
CA ILE A 73 -9.44 -8.08 -22.92
C ILE A 73 -8.71 -8.73 -21.74
N LEU A 74 -7.55 -8.22 -21.35
CA LEU A 74 -6.79 -8.75 -20.21
C LEU A 74 -7.14 -8.00 -18.94
N LYS A 75 -8.10 -8.54 -18.20
CA LYS A 75 -8.59 -7.98 -16.94
C LYS A 75 -8.39 -8.97 -15.81
N ALA A 76 -8.25 -8.47 -14.60
CA ALA A 76 -8.25 -9.26 -13.39
C ALA A 76 -8.94 -8.51 -12.25
N THR A 77 -9.55 -9.28 -11.36
CA THR A 77 -10.07 -8.79 -10.08
C THR A 77 -9.27 -9.47 -8.98
N TRP A 78 -8.75 -8.68 -8.05
CA TRP A 78 -7.91 -9.15 -6.96
C TRP A 78 -8.57 -8.90 -5.62
N THR A 79 -8.39 -9.82 -4.68
CA THR A 79 -8.90 -9.71 -3.32
C THR A 79 -7.78 -9.96 -2.33
N ASN A 80 -7.66 -9.09 -1.32
CA ASN A 80 -6.80 -9.33 -0.15
C ASN A 80 -7.56 -8.99 1.13
N ILE A 81 -7.02 -9.40 2.28
CA ILE A 81 -7.65 -9.17 3.59
C ILE A 81 -6.59 -8.80 4.63
N ALA A 82 -6.94 -7.86 5.51
CA ALA A 82 -6.12 -7.55 6.68
C ALA A 82 -6.99 -7.53 7.95
N PHE A 83 -6.34 -7.71 9.11
CA PHE A 83 -6.99 -7.79 10.41
C PHE A 83 -6.39 -6.77 11.36
N SER A 84 -7.22 -6.12 12.17
CA SER A 84 -6.76 -5.36 13.32
C SER A 84 -6.46 -6.27 14.51
N ALA A 85 -5.73 -5.77 15.50
CA ALA A 85 -5.53 -6.50 16.76
C ALA A 85 -6.85 -6.85 17.45
N ALA A 86 -7.83 -5.93 17.44
CA ALA A 86 -9.18 -6.17 17.95
C ALA A 86 -9.90 -7.28 17.17
N GLY A 87 -9.68 -7.34 15.84
CA GLY A 87 -10.24 -8.38 14.99
C GLY A 87 -9.64 -9.76 15.27
N LEU A 88 -8.33 -9.84 15.44
CA LEU A 88 -7.67 -11.09 15.82
C LEU A 88 -8.15 -11.60 17.18
N ASP A 89 -8.35 -10.69 18.16
CA ASP A 89 -8.92 -11.04 19.46
C ASP A 89 -10.37 -11.52 19.33
N ALA A 90 -11.20 -10.80 18.55
CA ALA A 90 -12.58 -11.20 18.29
C ALA A 90 -12.68 -12.57 17.61
N LEU A 91 -11.74 -12.91 16.73
CA LEU A 91 -11.59 -14.23 16.11
C LEU A 91 -11.01 -15.29 17.03
N LYS A 92 -10.66 -14.94 18.31
CA LYS A 92 -10.05 -15.84 19.28
C LYS A 92 -8.69 -16.40 18.86
N ILE A 93 -7.90 -15.58 18.17
CA ILE A 93 -6.51 -15.91 17.82
C ILE A 93 -5.64 -15.75 19.08
N LYS A 94 -4.68 -16.65 19.25
CA LYS A 94 -3.75 -16.67 20.40
C LYS A 94 -2.48 -15.88 20.10
N ASP A 95 -1.69 -15.66 21.15
CA ASP A 95 -0.36 -15.03 21.07
C ASP A 95 -0.35 -13.56 20.64
N LEU A 96 -1.45 -12.82 20.86
CA LEU A 96 -1.55 -11.40 20.49
C LEU A 96 -0.52 -10.52 21.22
N SER A 97 -0.03 -10.93 22.38
CA SER A 97 1.02 -10.21 23.13
C SER A 97 2.39 -10.22 22.44
N LYS A 98 2.58 -11.05 21.43
CA LYS A 98 3.81 -11.08 20.61
C LYS A 98 3.84 -10.04 19.49
N PHE A 99 2.71 -9.39 19.22
CA PHE A 99 2.68 -8.28 18.27
C PHE A 99 3.29 -7.01 18.87
N PRO A 100 3.89 -6.14 18.02
CA PRO A 100 4.36 -4.83 18.45
C PRO A 100 3.22 -4.01 19.07
N LYS A 101 3.59 -3.17 20.04
CA LYS A 101 2.64 -2.29 20.73
C LYS A 101 1.94 -1.32 19.75
N GLU A 102 2.64 -0.92 18.70
CA GLU A 102 2.14 -0.11 17.61
C GLU A 102 0.90 -0.71 16.95
N PHE A 103 0.93 -2.00 16.70
CA PHE A 103 -0.20 -2.74 16.11
C PHE A 103 -1.33 -2.96 17.13
N THR A 104 -1.00 -3.33 18.36
CA THR A 104 -2.02 -3.66 19.38
C THR A 104 -2.74 -2.42 19.91
N ASP A 105 -2.06 -1.30 20.05
CA ASP A 105 -2.66 -0.03 20.46
C ASP A 105 -3.45 0.64 19.33
N GLY A 106 -2.94 0.55 18.10
CA GLY A 106 -3.48 1.22 16.94
C GLY A 106 -3.18 2.73 16.90
N MET A 107 -3.47 3.37 15.77
CA MET A 107 -3.13 4.77 15.52
C MET A 107 -3.88 5.74 16.46
N ALA A 108 -5.16 5.52 16.71
CA ALA A 108 -5.98 6.42 17.52
C ALA A 108 -5.44 6.57 18.96
N ALA A 109 -4.99 5.47 19.58
CA ALA A 109 -4.39 5.51 20.90
C ALA A 109 -3.01 6.19 20.92
N ARG A 110 -2.33 6.22 19.79
CA ARG A 110 -1.00 6.80 19.59
C ARG A 110 -1.00 8.20 19.00
N LYS A 111 -2.17 8.85 18.92
CA LYS A 111 -2.38 10.15 18.25
C LYS A 111 -1.34 11.23 18.59
N LYS A 112 -0.90 11.32 19.86
CA LYS A 112 0.12 12.29 20.28
C LYS A 112 1.50 12.00 19.66
N MET A 113 1.85 10.72 19.50
CA MET A 113 3.14 10.29 18.95
C MET A 113 3.18 10.50 17.43
N ILE A 114 2.07 10.25 16.73
CA ILE A 114 1.99 10.35 15.27
C ILE A 114 1.48 11.72 14.79
N GLY A 115 1.21 12.66 15.70
CA GLY A 115 0.83 14.03 15.37
C GLY A 115 -0.64 14.24 14.98
N ASP A 116 -1.52 13.26 15.22
CA ASP A 116 -2.95 13.39 14.93
C ASP A 116 -3.67 14.21 16.00
N LEU A 117 -3.50 15.53 15.91
CA LEU A 117 -4.02 16.54 16.85
C LEU A 117 -4.84 17.58 16.10
N GLY A 118 -5.65 18.36 16.83
CA GLY A 118 -6.49 19.40 16.24
C GLY A 118 -7.51 18.83 15.26
N GLU A 119 -7.49 19.28 14.02
CA GLU A 119 -8.39 18.80 12.96
C GLU A 119 -8.16 17.34 12.58
N SER A 120 -6.94 16.83 12.75
CA SER A 120 -6.57 15.43 12.50
C SER A 120 -6.86 14.52 13.70
N ASP A 121 -7.40 15.02 14.81
CA ASP A 121 -7.72 14.20 15.99
C ASP A 121 -8.64 13.03 15.61
N PRO A 122 -8.42 11.82 16.15
CA PRO A 122 -9.25 10.65 15.87
C PRO A 122 -10.75 10.84 16.09
N SER A 123 -11.17 11.79 16.93
CA SER A 123 -12.58 12.14 17.12
C SER A 123 -13.24 12.74 15.86
N ASN A 124 -12.43 13.24 14.93
CA ASN A 124 -12.87 13.80 13.65
C ASN A 124 -12.77 12.80 12.49
N TRP A 125 -12.27 11.58 12.74
CA TRP A 125 -12.15 10.59 11.68
C TRP A 125 -13.51 10.06 11.24
N ILE A 126 -13.62 9.72 9.95
CA ILE A 126 -14.88 9.32 9.33
C ILE A 126 -15.28 7.92 9.77
N GLY A 127 -16.55 7.78 10.14
CA GLY A 127 -17.18 6.49 10.46
C GLY A 127 -16.48 5.80 11.64
N PRO A 128 -16.35 4.46 11.59
CA PRO A 128 -15.70 3.68 12.64
C PRO A 128 -14.17 3.62 12.50
N LEU A 129 -13.57 4.33 11.53
CA LEU A 129 -12.12 4.31 11.30
C LEU A 129 -11.38 4.79 12.55
N GLY A 130 -10.37 4.02 12.97
CA GLY A 130 -9.65 4.25 14.23
C GLY A 130 -10.35 3.71 15.49
N SER A 131 -11.57 3.22 15.40
CA SER A 131 -12.28 2.56 16.49
C SER A 131 -11.96 1.06 16.55
N LYS A 132 -12.23 0.46 17.71
CA LYS A 132 -12.11 -0.99 17.89
C LYS A 132 -13.22 -1.81 17.21
N GLN A 133 -14.15 -1.17 16.48
CA GLN A 133 -15.19 -1.85 15.72
C GLN A 133 -14.70 -2.37 14.36
N VAL A 134 -13.59 -1.86 13.87
CA VAL A 134 -12.96 -2.35 12.64
C VAL A 134 -12.09 -3.55 12.98
N HIS A 135 -12.60 -4.76 12.68
CA HIS A 135 -11.93 -6.02 12.96
C HIS A 135 -11.13 -6.53 11.77
N ALA A 136 -11.64 -6.34 10.55
CA ALA A 136 -10.95 -6.72 9.33
C ALA A 136 -11.26 -5.72 8.21
N VAL A 137 -10.45 -5.72 7.18
CA VAL A 137 -10.75 -5.05 5.91
C VAL A 137 -10.55 -6.04 4.77
N LEU A 138 -11.58 -6.22 3.96
CA LEU A 138 -11.51 -6.94 2.69
C LEU A 138 -11.29 -5.92 1.58
N ILE A 139 -10.23 -6.10 0.81
CA ILE A 139 -9.80 -5.21 -0.27
C ILE A 139 -10.13 -5.90 -1.58
N VAL A 140 -10.92 -5.26 -2.43
CA VAL A 140 -11.27 -5.76 -3.76
C VAL A 140 -10.87 -4.72 -4.80
N ALA A 141 -10.06 -5.11 -5.77
CA ALA A 141 -9.56 -4.22 -6.80
C ALA A 141 -9.77 -4.84 -8.20
N ALA A 142 -10.17 -4.03 -9.17
CA ALA A 142 -10.48 -4.49 -10.53
C ALA A 142 -10.11 -3.46 -11.60
N ASP A 143 -9.93 -3.95 -12.84
CA ASP A 143 -9.65 -3.12 -14.02
C ASP A 143 -10.91 -2.40 -14.56
N SER A 144 -12.11 -2.80 -14.11
CA SER A 144 -13.35 -2.11 -14.49
C SER A 144 -14.30 -1.97 -13.30
N GLN A 145 -15.08 -0.90 -13.32
CA GLN A 145 -16.09 -0.65 -12.29
C GLN A 145 -17.16 -1.75 -12.24
N SER A 146 -17.53 -2.30 -13.40
CA SER A 146 -18.52 -3.39 -13.47
C SER A 146 -18.01 -4.67 -12.81
N ASP A 147 -16.75 -5.04 -13.06
CA ASP A 147 -16.14 -6.23 -12.46
C ASP A 147 -15.96 -6.05 -10.95
N LEU A 148 -15.54 -4.85 -10.52
CA LEU A 148 -15.47 -4.49 -9.12
C LEU A 148 -16.84 -4.63 -8.43
N TYR A 149 -17.87 -4.01 -9.01
CA TYR A 149 -19.23 -4.04 -8.47
C TYR A 149 -19.76 -5.47 -8.32
N GLN A 150 -19.61 -6.30 -9.35
CA GLN A 150 -20.03 -7.69 -9.33
C GLN A 150 -19.34 -8.49 -8.21
N GLN A 151 -18.03 -8.33 -8.07
CA GLN A 151 -17.25 -9.03 -7.05
C GLN A 151 -17.59 -8.55 -5.63
N VAL A 152 -17.73 -7.23 -5.44
CA VAL A 152 -18.11 -6.64 -4.15
C VAL A 152 -19.50 -7.10 -3.73
N THR A 153 -20.49 -7.06 -4.64
CA THR A 153 -21.85 -7.55 -4.36
C THR A 153 -21.84 -9.00 -3.90
N ARG A 154 -21.08 -9.87 -4.58
CA ARG A 154 -20.94 -11.27 -4.19
C ARG A 154 -20.39 -11.43 -2.77
N TYR A 155 -19.39 -10.62 -2.38
CA TYR A 155 -18.88 -10.64 -1.01
C TYR A 155 -19.88 -10.09 0.01
N GLU A 156 -20.60 -9.03 -0.29
CA GLU A 156 -21.63 -8.46 0.60
C GLU A 156 -22.75 -9.47 0.88
N GLU A 157 -23.22 -10.17 -0.16
CA GLU A 157 -24.20 -11.26 -0.04
C GLU A 157 -23.69 -12.42 0.81
N ALA A 158 -22.45 -12.88 0.54
CA ALA A 158 -21.83 -13.98 1.27
C ALA A 158 -21.54 -13.61 2.74
N LEU A 159 -21.08 -12.40 3.04
CA LEU A 159 -20.88 -11.89 4.40
C LEU A 159 -22.20 -11.83 5.17
N THR A 160 -23.28 -11.39 4.51
CA THR A 160 -24.62 -11.37 5.10
C THR A 160 -25.13 -12.79 5.38
N ALA A 161 -24.97 -13.70 4.44
CA ALA A 161 -25.43 -15.09 4.55
C ALA A 161 -24.69 -15.87 5.63
N CYS A 162 -23.36 -15.66 5.76
CA CYS A 162 -22.58 -16.38 6.78
C CYS A 162 -22.93 -15.94 8.21
N GLY A 163 -23.38 -14.68 8.41
CA GLY A 163 -23.73 -14.13 9.72
C GLY A 163 -22.55 -14.07 10.72
N GLY A 164 -21.32 -14.22 10.24
CA GLY A 164 -20.09 -14.13 11.04
C GLY A 164 -19.54 -12.73 11.11
N PHE A 165 -19.83 -11.90 10.12
CA PHE A 165 -19.38 -10.52 10.00
C PHE A 165 -20.56 -9.56 9.73
N SER A 166 -20.35 -8.28 10.07
CA SER A 166 -21.11 -7.16 9.54
C SER A 166 -20.18 -6.16 8.87
N ILE A 167 -20.65 -5.54 7.79
CA ILE A 167 -19.93 -4.42 7.15
C ILE A 167 -20.26 -3.17 7.95
N VAL A 168 -19.23 -2.53 8.52
CA VAL A 168 -19.37 -1.32 9.35
C VAL A 168 -19.01 -0.04 8.60
N PHE A 169 -18.24 -0.17 7.51
CA PHE A 169 -17.91 0.95 6.63
C PHE A 169 -17.50 0.43 5.26
N ARG A 170 -17.77 1.22 4.22
CA ARG A 170 -17.34 0.96 2.85
C ARG A 170 -16.61 2.21 2.33
N GLN A 171 -15.43 2.01 1.76
CA GLN A 171 -14.69 3.05 1.06
C GLN A 171 -14.42 2.61 -0.37
N GLU A 172 -14.83 3.43 -1.29
CA GLU A 172 -14.49 3.27 -2.72
C GLU A 172 -13.32 4.16 -3.09
N GLY A 173 -12.50 3.69 -4.00
CA GLY A 173 -11.39 4.39 -4.61
C GLY A 173 -11.38 4.16 -6.11
N ALA A 174 -10.91 5.15 -6.85
CA ALA A 174 -10.65 5.05 -8.28
C ALA A 174 -9.49 5.96 -8.67
N VAL A 175 -8.77 5.59 -9.73
CA VAL A 175 -7.78 6.49 -10.33
C VAL A 175 -8.48 7.72 -10.91
N ARG A 176 -7.79 8.84 -10.92
CA ARG A 176 -8.29 10.06 -11.57
C ARG A 176 -8.26 9.88 -13.10
N MET A 177 -9.45 9.85 -13.71
CA MET A 177 -9.58 9.70 -15.17
C MET A 177 -9.31 11.01 -15.92
N ASP A 178 -9.47 12.15 -15.24
CA ASP A 178 -9.18 13.50 -15.77
C ASP A 178 -7.68 13.79 -15.83
N ASP A 179 -6.88 13.18 -14.95
CA ASP A 179 -5.43 13.35 -14.88
C ASP A 179 -4.75 12.06 -14.38
N PRO A 180 -4.65 11.01 -15.24
CA PRO A 180 -4.20 9.70 -14.83
C PRO A 180 -2.77 9.71 -14.27
N GLY A 181 -2.60 9.07 -13.10
CA GLY A 181 -1.32 8.95 -12.42
C GLY A 181 -0.91 10.18 -11.62
N HIS A 182 -1.80 11.16 -11.44
CA HIS A 182 -1.59 12.31 -10.57
C HIS A 182 -2.57 12.30 -9.39
N GLU A 183 -2.08 12.70 -8.22
CA GLU A 183 -2.94 12.94 -7.06
C GLU A 183 -3.61 14.33 -7.16
N HIS A 184 -4.49 14.68 -6.21
CA HIS A 184 -5.34 15.88 -6.36
C HIS A 184 -4.60 17.21 -6.29
N PHE A 185 -3.41 17.30 -5.71
CA PHE A 185 -2.57 18.52 -5.77
C PHE A 185 -1.88 18.68 -7.14
N GLY A 186 -1.98 17.68 -8.04
CA GLY A 186 -1.45 17.72 -9.40
C GLY A 186 -0.04 17.14 -9.54
N PHE A 187 0.48 16.46 -8.54
CA PHE A 187 1.78 15.80 -8.64
C PHE A 187 1.62 14.33 -9.07
N LYS A 188 2.53 13.90 -9.93
CA LYS A 188 2.56 12.51 -10.39
C LYS A 188 2.91 11.58 -9.24
N ASP A 189 2.06 10.59 -9.01
CA ASP A 189 2.21 9.57 -7.97
C ASP A 189 2.87 8.28 -8.49
N GLY A 190 3.38 7.46 -7.57
CA GLY A 190 3.95 6.15 -7.90
C GLY A 190 5.23 6.17 -8.74
N VAL A 191 5.92 7.31 -8.84
CA VAL A 191 7.09 7.49 -9.72
C VAL A 191 8.32 6.73 -9.21
N SER A 192 8.49 6.62 -7.89
CA SER A 192 9.66 6.01 -7.26
C SER A 192 9.20 5.02 -6.20
N GLN A 193 9.56 3.76 -6.40
CA GLN A 193 9.32 2.68 -5.44
C GLN A 193 10.63 1.92 -5.26
N PRO A 194 10.98 1.50 -4.04
CA PRO A 194 12.13 0.62 -3.83
C PRO A 194 11.91 -0.71 -4.56
N GLY A 195 12.99 -1.30 -5.01
CA GLY A 195 12.96 -2.69 -5.50
C GLY A 195 13.15 -3.68 -4.35
N ILE A 196 12.73 -4.90 -4.55
CA ILE A 196 12.81 -5.97 -3.55
C ILE A 196 13.77 -7.03 -4.02
N ARG A 197 14.82 -7.30 -3.23
CA ARG A 197 15.77 -8.39 -3.50
C ARG A 197 15.04 -9.72 -3.59
N GLY A 198 15.34 -10.50 -4.64
CA GLY A 198 14.66 -11.75 -4.93
C GLY A 198 13.42 -11.64 -5.83
N VAL A 199 12.88 -10.42 -6.05
CA VAL A 199 11.79 -10.10 -6.98
C VAL A 199 12.30 -9.27 -8.14
N ASP A 200 12.87 -8.12 -7.84
CA ASP A 200 13.47 -7.22 -8.81
C ASP A 200 14.93 -7.59 -9.05
N LYS A 201 15.41 -7.32 -10.26
CA LYS A 201 16.77 -7.64 -10.68
C LYS A 201 17.53 -6.36 -10.94
N PRO A 202 18.85 -6.35 -10.68
CA PRO A 202 19.73 -5.29 -11.17
C PRO A 202 19.57 -5.09 -12.67
N THR A 203 19.52 -3.85 -13.13
CA THR A 203 19.41 -3.51 -14.56
C THR A 203 20.68 -2.86 -15.11
N GLY A 204 21.61 -2.47 -14.22
CA GLY A 204 22.93 -1.90 -14.54
C GLY A 204 24.09 -2.74 -14.02
N GLU A 205 25.25 -2.11 -13.89
CA GLU A 205 26.46 -2.74 -13.33
C GLU A 205 26.43 -2.82 -11.80
N ASP A 206 25.64 -1.96 -11.14
CA ASP A 206 25.46 -1.97 -9.70
C ASP A 206 24.49 -3.09 -9.29
N PRO A 207 24.94 -4.11 -8.52
CA PRO A 207 24.10 -5.22 -8.09
C PRO A 207 23.04 -4.81 -7.05
N ASP A 208 23.15 -3.61 -6.49
CA ASP A 208 22.29 -3.10 -5.43
C ASP A 208 21.24 -2.12 -5.95
N GLN A 209 21.25 -1.84 -7.27
CA GLN A 209 20.25 -1.02 -7.94
C GLN A 209 19.41 -1.82 -8.95
N GLY A 210 18.09 -1.62 -8.91
CA GLY A 210 17.14 -2.07 -9.93
C GLY A 210 17.15 -1.15 -11.14
N ASN A 211 16.03 -0.46 -11.41
CA ASN A 211 16.01 0.61 -12.41
C ASN A 211 16.87 1.81 -11.93
N PRO A 212 17.31 2.69 -12.82
CA PRO A 212 18.12 3.85 -12.43
C PRO A 212 17.48 4.66 -11.29
N GLY A 213 18.19 4.75 -10.15
CA GLY A 213 17.71 5.41 -8.93
C GLY A 213 16.72 4.60 -8.09
N GLN A 214 16.60 3.30 -8.33
CA GLN A 214 15.80 2.37 -7.54
C GLN A 214 16.73 1.46 -6.72
N ASP A 215 16.80 1.67 -5.41
CA ASP A 215 17.55 0.80 -4.50
C ASP A 215 16.83 -0.54 -4.34
N LEU A 216 17.62 -1.62 -4.28
CA LEU A 216 17.12 -2.97 -3.99
C LEU A 216 17.24 -3.25 -2.49
N LEU A 217 16.12 -3.29 -1.80
CA LEU A 217 16.05 -3.53 -0.36
C LEU A 217 15.80 -5.01 -0.05
N HIS A 218 16.24 -5.43 1.14
CA HIS A 218 15.96 -6.78 1.62
C HIS A 218 14.45 -6.99 1.89
N ALA A 219 13.98 -8.19 1.62
CA ALA A 219 12.56 -8.52 1.65
C ALA A 219 11.89 -8.34 3.02
N GLY A 220 12.66 -8.41 4.10
CA GLY A 220 12.16 -8.20 5.47
C GLY A 220 11.65 -6.79 5.77
N GLU A 221 11.96 -5.80 4.92
CA GLU A 221 11.37 -4.46 5.00
C GLU A 221 9.87 -4.47 4.59
N PHE A 222 9.44 -5.49 3.85
CA PHE A 222 8.10 -5.59 3.29
C PHE A 222 7.31 -6.78 3.83
N VAL A 223 8.00 -7.87 4.17
CA VAL A 223 7.38 -9.16 4.51
C VAL A 223 8.03 -9.75 5.75
N LEU A 224 7.23 -10.19 6.71
CA LEU A 224 7.71 -10.82 7.94
C LEU A 224 8.34 -12.19 7.68
N GLY A 225 9.37 -12.52 8.44
CA GLY A 225 10.11 -13.78 8.35
C GLY A 225 11.28 -13.78 7.36
N TYR A 226 11.70 -12.61 6.89
CA TYR A 226 12.83 -12.42 5.97
C TYR A 226 13.84 -11.42 6.54
N ALA A 227 15.07 -11.42 6.00
CA ALA A 227 16.10 -10.48 6.40
C ALA A 227 15.68 -9.03 6.09
N THR A 228 15.85 -8.15 7.07
CA THR A 228 15.64 -6.70 6.93
C THR A 228 16.85 -6.05 6.31
N GLN A 229 16.77 -4.75 6.05
CA GLN A 229 17.91 -3.91 5.72
C GLN A 229 18.73 -3.67 6.99
N THR A 230 20.06 -3.70 6.90
CA THR A 230 20.89 -3.15 7.97
C THR A 230 20.89 -1.63 7.89
N HIS A 231 20.85 -0.97 9.06
CA HIS A 231 20.89 0.50 9.15
C HIS A 231 22.30 1.05 9.37
N ASP A 232 23.30 0.18 9.52
CA ASP A 232 24.69 0.59 9.66
C ASP A 232 25.21 1.14 8.33
N GLU A 233 25.92 2.27 8.38
CA GLU A 233 26.60 2.82 7.19
C GLU A 233 27.68 1.85 6.70
N LYS A 234 27.76 1.65 5.39
CA LYS A 234 28.83 0.88 4.75
C LYS A 234 29.82 1.85 4.11
N PRO A 235 31.05 1.98 4.67
CA PRO A 235 32.06 2.89 4.11
C PRO A 235 32.32 2.63 2.62
N GLY A 236 32.21 3.69 1.80
CA GLY A 236 32.45 3.62 0.36
C GLY A 236 31.28 3.09 -0.45
N HIS A 237 30.09 2.99 0.13
CA HIS A 237 28.86 2.65 -0.58
C HIS A 237 27.89 3.84 -0.55
N ASP A 238 27.43 4.27 -1.73
CA ASP A 238 26.43 5.31 -1.87
C ASP A 238 25.03 4.65 -1.89
N GLY A 239 24.20 4.94 -0.88
CA GLY A 239 22.86 4.37 -0.74
C GLY A 239 22.70 3.42 0.46
N PRO A 240 21.58 2.70 0.55
CA PRO A 240 21.33 1.75 1.63
C PRO A 240 22.39 0.64 1.67
N ASN A 241 22.87 0.30 2.86
CA ASN A 241 23.86 -0.76 3.02
C ASN A 241 23.29 -2.08 2.47
N PRO A 242 23.96 -2.74 1.48
CA PRO A 242 23.44 -3.95 0.85
C PRO A 242 23.52 -5.22 1.72
N ASP A 243 24.18 -5.15 2.87
CA ASP A 243 24.31 -6.29 3.77
C ASP A 243 22.96 -6.56 4.49
N PRO A 244 22.56 -7.83 4.66
CA PRO A 244 21.30 -8.14 5.31
C PRO A 244 21.34 -7.79 6.81
N GLY A 245 20.25 -7.24 7.31
CA GLY A 245 19.97 -7.05 8.72
C GLY A 245 19.37 -8.31 9.37
N PRO A 246 18.83 -8.20 10.59
CA PRO A 246 18.19 -9.29 11.28
C PRO A 246 16.92 -9.76 10.54
N ILE A 247 16.43 -10.96 10.87
CA ILE A 247 15.14 -11.44 10.37
C ILE A 247 14.00 -10.62 11.00
N SER A 248 13.03 -10.21 10.18
CA SER A 248 11.83 -9.50 10.64
C SER A 248 10.87 -10.41 11.40
N GLU A 249 11.03 -10.45 12.73
CA GLU A 249 10.24 -11.28 13.64
C GLU A 249 9.26 -10.42 14.47
N ASN A 250 8.62 -9.43 13.86
CA ASN A 250 7.71 -8.51 14.52
C ASN A 250 6.28 -9.09 14.60
N GLY A 251 6.12 -10.21 15.32
CA GLY A 251 4.83 -10.86 15.54
C GLY A 251 4.96 -12.35 15.92
N PRO A 252 3.84 -13.04 16.16
CA PRO A 252 3.82 -14.48 16.34
C PRO A 252 4.38 -15.22 15.11
N ALA A 253 4.97 -16.40 15.30
CA ALA A 253 5.59 -17.17 14.20
C ALA A 253 4.65 -17.45 13.00
N TRP A 254 3.35 -17.55 13.22
CA TRP A 254 2.37 -17.76 12.16
C TRP A 254 2.16 -16.54 11.24
N THR A 255 2.71 -15.35 11.60
CA THR A 255 2.68 -14.16 10.75
C THR A 255 3.74 -14.17 9.65
N GLU A 256 4.60 -15.19 9.59
CA GLU A 256 5.55 -15.38 8.50
C GLU A 256 4.83 -15.29 7.13
N ASN A 257 5.41 -14.58 6.18
CA ASN A 257 4.83 -14.22 4.87
C ASN A 257 3.69 -13.19 4.94
N GLY A 258 3.39 -12.65 6.11
CA GLY A 258 2.48 -11.52 6.28
C GLY A 258 3.19 -10.17 6.21
N SER A 259 2.39 -9.10 6.33
CA SER A 259 2.89 -7.72 6.42
C SER A 259 1.96 -6.88 7.28
N TYR A 260 2.41 -5.70 7.67
CA TYR A 260 1.57 -4.70 8.31
C TYR A 260 1.00 -3.75 7.28
N MET A 261 -0.29 -3.39 7.45
CA MET A 261 -0.97 -2.41 6.63
C MET A 261 -1.41 -1.21 7.48
N VAL A 262 -1.20 -0.02 6.96
CA VAL A 262 -1.75 1.22 7.51
C VAL A 262 -2.78 1.76 6.51
N PHE A 263 -4.00 2.01 7.00
CA PHE A 263 -5.03 2.68 6.22
C PHE A 263 -5.28 4.08 6.78
N ARG A 264 -5.15 5.10 5.93
CA ARG A 264 -5.50 6.49 6.26
C ARG A 264 -6.29 7.10 5.11
N ARG A 265 -7.43 7.72 5.44
CA ARG A 265 -8.18 8.56 4.51
C ARG A 265 -7.87 10.01 4.80
N LEU A 266 -7.26 10.69 3.84
CA LEU A 266 -6.86 12.09 3.96
C LEU A 266 -7.73 12.94 3.04
N ALA A 267 -8.26 14.05 3.56
CA ALA A 267 -8.83 15.10 2.75
C ALA A 267 -7.71 16.01 2.24
N GLN A 268 -7.78 16.40 0.96
CA GLN A 268 -6.84 17.34 0.35
C GLN A 268 -7.54 18.68 0.11
N ASP A 269 -7.06 19.73 0.77
CA ASP A 269 -7.45 21.12 0.46
C ASP A 269 -6.67 21.61 -0.75
N VAL A 270 -7.15 21.24 -1.94
CA VAL A 270 -6.48 21.53 -3.21
C VAL A 270 -6.36 23.02 -3.45
N GLU A 271 -7.44 23.78 -3.24
CA GLU A 271 -7.44 25.22 -3.41
C GLU A 271 -6.49 25.92 -2.43
N GLY A 272 -6.57 25.55 -1.14
CA GLY A 272 -5.68 26.06 -0.11
C GLY A 272 -4.22 25.78 -0.39
N PHE A 273 -3.88 24.58 -0.85
CA PHE A 273 -2.52 24.23 -1.23
C PHE A 273 -2.00 25.11 -2.36
N HIS A 274 -2.73 25.23 -3.47
CA HIS A 274 -2.29 26.04 -4.60
C HIS A 274 -2.19 27.53 -4.26
N ASN A 275 -3.12 28.06 -3.49
CA ASN A 275 -3.07 29.44 -3.01
C ASN A 275 -1.87 29.68 -2.08
N HIS A 276 -1.59 28.74 -1.15
CA HIS A 276 -0.41 28.80 -0.30
C HIS A 276 0.88 28.81 -1.10
N VAL A 277 1.03 27.86 -2.02
CA VAL A 277 2.23 27.75 -2.88
C VAL A 277 2.42 29.02 -3.70
N LYS A 278 1.36 29.54 -4.34
CA LYS A 278 1.42 30.77 -5.14
C LYS A 278 1.87 31.99 -4.32
N ASN A 279 1.24 32.20 -3.16
CA ASN A 279 1.54 33.36 -2.33
C ASN A 279 2.95 33.27 -1.74
N LYS A 280 3.32 32.08 -1.24
CA LYS A 280 4.63 31.88 -0.62
C LYS A 280 5.77 31.92 -1.64
N ALA A 281 5.55 31.45 -2.86
CA ALA A 281 6.53 31.55 -3.94
C ALA A 281 6.82 33.03 -4.29
N ALA A 282 5.78 33.86 -4.36
CA ALA A 282 5.96 35.30 -4.59
C ALA A 282 6.78 35.99 -3.47
N GLU A 283 6.52 35.64 -2.19
CA GLU A 283 7.30 36.15 -1.05
C GLU A 283 8.78 35.72 -1.13
N LEU A 284 9.05 34.52 -1.62
CA LEU A 284 10.41 33.94 -1.72
C LEU A 284 11.11 34.27 -3.03
N GLY A 285 10.49 35.02 -3.94
CA GLY A 285 11.07 35.38 -5.24
C GLY A 285 11.31 34.19 -6.17
N MET A 286 10.46 33.15 -6.10
CA MET A 286 10.54 31.96 -6.94
C MET A 286 9.22 31.65 -7.62
N THR A 287 9.19 30.70 -8.57
CA THR A 287 7.93 30.29 -9.21
C THR A 287 7.16 29.31 -8.32
N PRO A 288 5.80 29.27 -8.44
CA PRO A 288 4.97 28.29 -7.73
C PRO A 288 5.38 26.84 -8.01
N GLU A 289 5.75 26.52 -9.25
CA GLU A 289 6.18 25.20 -9.68
C GLU A 289 7.46 24.77 -8.94
N LEU A 290 8.43 25.68 -8.82
CA LEU A 290 9.67 25.41 -8.09
C LEU A 290 9.41 25.23 -6.59
N LEU A 291 8.54 26.06 -5.99
CA LEU A 291 8.19 25.90 -4.58
C LEU A 291 7.45 24.58 -4.34
N GLY A 292 6.48 24.24 -5.19
CA GLY A 292 5.79 22.96 -5.14
C GLY A 292 6.75 21.78 -5.22
N ALA A 293 7.71 21.83 -6.18
CA ALA A 293 8.74 20.81 -6.32
C ALA A 293 9.66 20.70 -5.09
N LYS A 294 9.97 21.83 -4.42
CA LYS A 294 10.74 21.81 -3.15
C LYS A 294 9.96 21.19 -1.99
N LEU A 295 8.63 21.35 -1.94
CA LEU A 295 7.79 20.76 -0.91
C LEU A 295 7.63 19.24 -1.09
N VAL A 296 7.53 18.78 -2.35
CA VAL A 296 7.24 17.38 -2.71
C VAL A 296 8.52 16.58 -3.04
N GLY A 297 9.62 17.28 -3.41
CA GLY A 297 10.86 16.67 -3.89
C GLY A 297 10.88 16.41 -5.41
N ARG A 298 9.74 16.60 -6.10
CA ARG A 298 9.57 16.43 -7.54
C ARG A 298 8.68 17.51 -8.13
N PHE A 299 8.91 17.85 -9.39
CA PHE A 299 7.96 18.64 -10.18
C PHE A 299 6.66 17.84 -10.43
N ALA A 300 5.57 18.53 -10.77
CA ALA A 300 4.29 17.89 -11.08
C ALA A 300 4.41 16.78 -12.13
N SER A 301 5.29 16.94 -13.12
CA SER A 301 5.60 15.92 -14.12
C SER A 301 6.26 14.62 -13.58
N GLY A 302 6.64 14.61 -12.31
CA GLY A 302 7.38 13.52 -11.67
C GLY A 302 8.91 13.63 -11.79
N CYS A 303 9.42 14.67 -12.48
CA CYS A 303 10.87 14.87 -12.59
C CYS A 303 11.47 15.23 -11.23
N PRO A 304 12.56 14.55 -10.76
CA PRO A 304 13.22 14.89 -9.53
C PRO A 304 13.80 16.31 -9.54
N LEU A 305 13.65 17.05 -8.45
CA LEU A 305 14.17 18.41 -8.31
C LEU A 305 15.69 18.49 -8.57
N GLU A 306 16.42 17.49 -8.11
CA GLU A 306 17.90 17.43 -8.25
C GLU A 306 18.39 17.30 -9.69
N LYS A 307 17.55 16.75 -10.60
CA LYS A 307 17.93 16.52 -12.00
C LYS A 307 17.59 17.69 -12.93
N MET A 308 16.81 18.64 -12.46
CA MET A 308 16.46 19.84 -13.26
C MET A 308 17.42 20.97 -12.92
N LYS A 309 18.11 21.50 -13.94
CA LYS A 309 18.83 22.77 -13.76
C LYS A 309 17.82 23.89 -13.45
N PRO A 310 18.17 24.89 -12.62
CA PRO A 310 17.27 25.97 -12.21
C PRO A 310 16.64 26.77 -13.39
N GLU A 311 17.19 26.66 -14.58
CA GLU A 311 16.77 27.41 -15.79
C GLU A 311 15.85 26.62 -16.72
N SER A 312 15.59 25.35 -16.49
CA SER A 312 14.65 24.57 -17.30
C SER A 312 13.25 24.64 -16.69
N ASN A 313 12.49 25.66 -17.07
CA ASN A 313 11.04 25.64 -16.90
C ASN A 313 10.50 24.49 -17.75
N GLY A 314 10.13 23.38 -17.11
CA GLY A 314 9.46 22.25 -17.74
C GLY A 314 8.00 22.52 -18.01
#